data_da0b0a631a4de0dea975dabd1c57298f
#
_entry.id   da0b0a631a4de0dea975dabd1c57298f
#
_cell.length_a   1.000
_cell.length_b   1.000
_cell.length_c   1.000
_cell.angle_alpha   90.00
_cell.angle_beta   90.00
_cell.angle_gamma   90.00
#
_symmetry.space_group_name_H-M   'P 1'
#
loop_
_entity.id
_entity.type
_entity.pdbx_description
1 polymer ?
#
loop_
_entity_poly.entity_id
_entity_poly.type
_entity_poly.pdbx_seq_one_letter_code
_entity_poly.pdbx_strand_id
1 'polypeptide(L)'
;MDKIIQFYEIIKNEMSVALATALDQSVTMRFVSPVYYKKSILFFTEPESLKYRQLKANPNCCIGAGNFFAEASAEFWGSTMSDHNEELRKVYCEKFPGAFDEGVALGGRTAEFILLKPTRLKGWAFKDGIPSSDGIPTVPFEIELTEIQ
;
A
#
# COMPACT_ATOMS: atom_id res chain seq x y z
N MET A 1 18.72 2.21 11.37
CA MET A 1 17.88 1.20 10.69
C MET A 1 17.72 1.61 9.23
N ASP A 2 17.79 0.64 8.34
CA ASP A 2 17.59 0.86 6.92
C ASP A 2 16.21 1.45 6.66
N LYS A 3 16.12 2.45 5.79
CA LYS A 3 14.86 3.16 5.52
C LYS A 3 13.84 2.30 4.80
N ILE A 4 14.29 1.36 3.98
CA ILE A 4 13.39 0.40 3.31
C ILE A 4 12.74 -0.50 4.35
N ILE A 5 13.53 -1.00 5.30
CA ILE A 5 13.01 -1.82 6.40
C ILE A 5 12.03 -1.01 7.26
N GLN A 6 12.38 0.24 7.58
CA GLN A 6 11.49 1.13 8.35
C GLN A 6 10.16 1.32 7.66
N PHE A 7 10.16 1.57 6.35
CA PHE A 7 8.94 1.74 5.59
C PHE A 7 8.05 0.50 5.67
N TYR A 8 8.62 -0.68 5.42
CA TYR A 8 7.83 -1.91 5.47
C TYR A 8 7.34 -2.24 6.88
N GLU A 9 8.10 -1.88 7.91
CA GLU A 9 7.63 -2.03 9.29
C GLU A 9 6.42 -1.13 9.58
N ILE A 10 6.41 0.09 9.03
CA ILE A 10 5.24 0.96 9.13
C ILE A 10 4.04 0.32 8.42
N ILE A 11 4.24 -0.20 7.22
CA ILE A 11 3.17 -0.88 6.50
C ILE A 11 2.61 -2.05 7.30
N LYS A 12 3.47 -2.85 7.94
CA LYS A 12 3.03 -3.99 8.76
C LYS A 12 2.21 -3.58 9.97
N ASN A 13 2.48 -2.41 10.54
CA ASN A 13 1.89 -1.99 11.81
C ASN A 13 0.70 -1.03 11.64
N GLU A 14 0.58 -0.34 10.51
CA GLU A 14 -0.52 0.60 10.30
C GLU A 14 -1.77 -0.10 9.79
N MET A 15 -2.93 0.30 10.31
CA MET A 15 -4.23 -0.25 9.88
C MET A 15 -4.74 0.43 8.61
N SER A 16 -4.21 1.59 8.27
CA SER A 16 -4.53 2.27 7.02
C SER A 16 -3.36 3.10 6.54
N VAL A 17 -3.25 3.24 5.23
CA VAL A 17 -2.27 4.12 4.59
C VAL A 17 -2.97 4.91 3.49
N ALA A 18 -2.39 6.07 3.15
CA ALA A 18 -2.92 6.90 2.08
C ALA A 18 -2.49 6.34 0.72
N LEU A 19 -3.42 6.29 -0.22
CA LEU A 19 -3.16 5.88 -1.59
C LEU A 19 -3.63 6.97 -2.55
N ALA A 20 -2.71 7.55 -3.30
CA ALA A 20 -3.00 8.52 -4.35
C ALA A 20 -2.97 7.83 -5.70
N THR A 21 -4.00 8.06 -6.49
CA THR A 21 -4.12 7.55 -7.87
C THR A 21 -4.43 8.70 -8.80
N ALA A 22 -4.12 8.53 -10.07
CA ALA A 22 -4.34 9.58 -11.06
C ALA A 22 -4.79 9.00 -12.39
N LEU A 23 -5.61 9.76 -13.09
CA LEU A 23 -5.97 9.47 -14.47
C LEU A 23 -6.22 10.81 -15.17
N ASP A 24 -5.55 11.03 -16.29
CA ASP A 24 -5.54 12.30 -16.99
C ASP A 24 -5.12 13.44 -16.05
N GLN A 25 -5.98 14.42 -15.82
CA GLN A 25 -5.67 15.56 -14.94
C GLN A 25 -6.31 15.40 -13.55
N SER A 26 -6.92 14.25 -13.28
CA SER A 26 -7.58 13.98 -12.00
C SER A 26 -6.66 13.19 -11.06
N VAL A 27 -6.43 13.75 -9.89
CA VAL A 27 -5.67 13.10 -8.82
C VAL A 27 -6.58 12.94 -7.62
N THR A 28 -6.68 11.72 -7.11
CA THR A 28 -7.53 11.43 -5.95
C THR A 28 -6.74 10.66 -4.89
N MET A 29 -7.13 10.83 -3.65
CA MET A 29 -6.48 10.16 -2.52
C MET A 29 -7.54 9.61 -1.57
N ARG A 30 -7.27 8.47 -0.97
CA ARG A 30 -8.10 7.80 0.04
C ARG A 30 -7.21 6.95 0.90
N PHE A 31 -7.79 6.39 1.97
CA PHE A 31 -7.08 5.42 2.79
C PHE A 31 -7.46 4.00 2.39
N VAL A 32 -6.50 3.11 2.42
CA VAL A 32 -6.71 1.67 2.19
C VAL A 32 -6.09 0.89 3.35
N SER A 33 -6.56 -0.34 3.54
CA SER A 33 -6.06 -1.24 4.59
C SER A 33 -4.94 -2.10 4.02
N PRO A 34 -3.68 -1.81 4.35
CA PRO A 34 -2.53 -2.44 3.70
C PRO A 34 -2.11 -3.71 4.41
N VAL A 35 -1.61 -4.67 3.63
CA VAL A 35 -0.92 -5.84 4.16
C VAL A 35 0.40 -5.97 3.45
N TYR A 36 1.48 -6.15 4.21
CA TYR A 36 2.80 -6.40 3.63
C TYR A 36 2.83 -7.80 3.01
N TYR A 37 3.32 -7.91 1.79
CA TYR A 37 3.50 -9.20 1.12
C TYR A 37 4.70 -9.14 0.17
N LYS A 38 5.77 -9.85 0.53
CA LYS A 38 6.96 -10.01 -0.34
C LYS A 38 7.42 -8.71 -0.98
N LYS A 39 7.74 -7.71 -0.16
CA LYS A 39 8.20 -6.37 -0.57
C LYS A 39 7.16 -5.60 -1.41
N SER A 40 5.91 -5.94 -1.23
CA SER A 40 4.78 -5.27 -1.88
C SER A 40 3.71 -4.97 -0.85
N ILE A 41 2.75 -4.14 -1.24
CA ILE A 41 1.63 -3.76 -0.39
C ILE A 41 0.37 -4.31 -1.03
N LEU A 42 -0.30 -5.20 -0.29
CA LEU A 42 -1.51 -5.86 -0.74
C LEU A 42 -2.74 -5.16 -0.16
N PHE A 43 -3.73 -4.92 -0.99
CA PHE A 43 -5.05 -4.53 -0.54
C PHE A 43 -6.09 -5.09 -1.52
N PHE A 44 -7.36 -4.95 -1.18
CA PHE A 44 -8.43 -5.32 -2.10
C PHE A 44 -9.42 -4.16 -2.25
N THR A 45 -10.11 -4.15 -3.38
CA THR A 45 -11.15 -3.16 -3.63
C THR A 45 -12.13 -3.69 -4.67
N GLU A 46 -13.33 -3.11 -4.67
CA GLU A 46 -14.33 -3.45 -5.67
C GLU A 46 -13.92 -2.92 -7.04
N PRO A 47 -14.16 -3.70 -8.12
CA PRO A 47 -13.84 -3.26 -9.48
C PRO A 47 -14.56 -1.98 -9.91
N GLU A 48 -15.70 -1.66 -9.30
CA GLU A 48 -16.47 -0.46 -9.60
C GLU A 48 -15.92 0.80 -8.94
N SER A 49 -14.99 0.65 -7.97
CA SER A 49 -14.44 1.81 -7.26
C SER A 49 -13.61 2.71 -8.18
N LEU A 50 -13.56 3.99 -7.83
CA LEU A 50 -12.76 4.95 -8.60
C LEU A 50 -11.28 4.58 -8.60
N LYS A 51 -10.74 4.17 -7.45
CA LYS A 51 -9.33 3.78 -7.36
C LYS A 51 -8.99 2.59 -8.26
N TYR A 52 -9.88 1.60 -8.34
CA TYR A 52 -9.68 0.45 -9.22
C TYR A 52 -9.63 0.89 -10.69
N ARG A 53 -10.61 1.69 -11.11
CA ARG A 53 -10.68 2.16 -12.50
C ARG A 53 -9.47 3.03 -12.86
N GLN A 54 -9.05 3.90 -11.96
CA GLN A 54 -7.87 4.73 -12.21
C GLN A 54 -6.60 3.90 -12.29
N LEU A 55 -6.40 2.97 -11.38
CA LEU A 55 -5.22 2.09 -11.38
C LEU A 55 -5.20 1.16 -12.59
N LYS A 56 -6.37 0.71 -13.06
CA LYS A 56 -6.45 -0.13 -14.25
C LYS A 56 -5.98 0.61 -15.50
N ALA A 57 -6.33 1.89 -15.62
CA ALA A 57 -5.94 2.73 -16.74
C ALA A 57 -4.54 3.32 -16.56
N ASN A 58 -4.15 3.63 -15.33
CA ASN A 58 -2.84 4.16 -14.99
C ASN A 58 -2.34 3.48 -13.72
N PRO A 59 -1.47 2.47 -13.82
CA PRO A 59 -1.03 1.71 -12.65
C PRO A 59 -0.07 2.47 -11.74
N ASN A 60 0.42 3.63 -12.15
CA ASN A 60 1.32 4.43 -11.33
C ASN A 60 0.54 5.10 -10.19
N CYS A 61 1.05 4.97 -8.97
CA CYS A 61 0.39 5.50 -7.79
C CYS A 61 1.42 5.89 -6.74
N CYS A 62 0.94 6.45 -5.63
CA CYS A 62 1.81 6.85 -4.53
C CYS A 62 1.15 6.47 -3.20
N ILE A 63 1.96 5.94 -2.28
CA ILE A 63 1.51 5.51 -0.95
C ILE A 63 2.16 6.40 0.08
N GLY A 64 1.36 6.94 1.01
CA GLY A 64 1.86 7.73 2.14
C GLY A 64 1.65 6.99 3.44
N ALA A 65 2.71 6.85 4.23
CA ALA A 65 2.67 6.18 5.51
C ALA A 65 3.75 6.77 6.43
N GLY A 66 3.33 7.32 7.56
CA GLY A 66 4.25 8.01 8.46
C GLY A 66 4.95 9.18 7.76
N ASN A 67 6.25 9.25 7.88
CA ASN A 67 7.06 10.26 7.19
C ASN A 67 7.62 9.77 5.85
N PHE A 68 7.08 8.66 5.34
CA PHE A 68 7.49 8.07 4.07
C PHE A 68 6.39 8.21 3.03
N PHE A 69 6.79 8.30 1.78
CA PHE A 69 5.89 8.03 0.67
C PHE A 69 6.64 7.28 -0.42
N ALA A 70 5.92 6.35 -1.06
CA ALA A 70 6.50 5.48 -2.05
C ALA A 70 5.74 5.63 -3.36
N GLU A 71 6.47 5.87 -4.44
CA GLU A 71 5.92 5.68 -5.78
C GLU A 71 5.84 4.18 -6.01
N ALA A 72 4.75 3.73 -6.62
CA ALA A 72 4.50 2.31 -6.82
C ALA A 72 3.78 2.06 -8.13
N SER A 73 3.77 0.80 -8.54
CA SER A 73 3.02 0.33 -9.70
C SER A 73 2.05 -0.76 -9.28
N ALA A 74 0.80 -0.66 -9.72
CA ALA A 74 -0.24 -1.61 -9.36
C ALA A 74 -0.21 -2.84 -10.25
N GLU A 75 -0.40 -4.01 -9.63
CA GLU A 75 -0.51 -5.31 -10.30
C GLU A 75 -1.82 -5.95 -9.86
N PHE A 76 -2.62 -6.40 -10.81
CA PHE A 76 -3.97 -6.91 -10.55
C PHE A 76 -3.96 -8.43 -10.46
N TRP A 77 -4.52 -8.97 -9.38
CA TRP A 77 -4.50 -10.40 -9.09
C TRP A 77 -5.87 -11.06 -9.16
N GLY A 78 -6.91 -10.30 -9.52
CA GLY A 78 -8.25 -10.84 -9.71
C GLY A 78 -9.00 -11.11 -8.41
N SER A 79 -10.07 -11.86 -8.50
CA SER A 79 -10.99 -12.10 -7.40
C SER A 79 -10.30 -12.55 -6.13
N THR A 80 -10.67 -11.95 -5.00
CA THR A 80 -10.17 -12.37 -3.69
C THR A 80 -10.53 -13.83 -3.38
N MET A 81 -11.59 -14.33 -3.97
CA MET A 81 -12.07 -15.71 -3.73
C MET A 81 -11.56 -16.72 -4.74
N SER A 82 -10.74 -16.30 -5.68
CA SER A 82 -10.13 -17.23 -6.65
C SER A 82 -9.19 -18.22 -5.96
N ASP A 83 -9.13 -19.45 -6.47
CA ASP A 83 -8.26 -20.48 -5.91
C ASP A 83 -6.79 -20.08 -5.94
N HIS A 84 -6.35 -19.37 -6.98
CA HIS A 84 -4.95 -18.95 -7.07
C HIS A 84 -4.59 -17.85 -6.04
N ASN A 85 -5.58 -17.27 -5.38
CA ASN A 85 -5.37 -16.23 -4.36
C ASN A 85 -5.50 -16.74 -2.93
N GLU A 86 -5.47 -18.05 -2.73
CA GLU A 86 -5.58 -18.65 -1.38
C GLU A 86 -4.49 -18.12 -0.43
N GLU A 87 -3.26 -18.05 -0.89
CA GLU A 87 -2.15 -17.53 -0.09
C GLU A 87 -2.37 -16.06 0.29
N LEU A 88 -2.84 -15.26 -0.65
CA LEU A 88 -3.10 -13.84 -0.39
C LEU A 88 -4.22 -13.66 0.63
N ARG A 89 -5.29 -14.46 0.54
CA ARG A 89 -6.36 -14.43 1.56
C ARG A 89 -5.80 -14.77 2.94
N LYS A 90 -4.98 -15.80 3.01
CA LYS A 90 -4.38 -16.24 4.27
C LYS A 90 -3.53 -15.14 4.90
N VAL A 91 -2.64 -14.54 4.12
CA VAL A 91 -1.77 -13.46 4.59
C VAL A 91 -2.60 -12.25 5.01
N TYR A 92 -3.62 -11.92 4.23
CA TYR A 92 -4.47 -10.77 4.53
C TYR A 92 -5.23 -10.98 5.85
N CYS A 93 -5.78 -12.16 6.07
CA CYS A 93 -6.53 -12.47 7.29
C CYS A 93 -5.65 -12.55 8.54
N GLU A 94 -4.36 -12.73 8.42
CA GLU A 94 -3.45 -12.67 9.56
C GLU A 94 -3.47 -11.28 10.21
N LYS A 95 -3.61 -10.23 9.41
CA LYS A 95 -3.69 -8.86 9.90
C LYS A 95 -5.14 -8.38 10.10
N PHE A 96 -6.03 -8.77 9.20
CA PHE A 96 -7.44 -8.36 9.21
C PHE A 96 -8.33 -9.60 9.25
N PRO A 97 -8.49 -10.23 10.44
CA PRO A 97 -9.36 -11.41 10.57
C PRO A 97 -10.78 -11.08 10.17
N GLY A 98 -11.43 -12.02 9.46
CA GLY A 98 -12.81 -11.83 9.04
C GLY A 98 -13.00 -10.99 7.79
N ALA A 99 -11.94 -10.57 7.13
CA ALA A 99 -12.03 -9.70 5.94
C ALA A 99 -12.89 -10.29 4.82
N PHE A 100 -12.95 -11.62 4.73
CA PHE A 100 -13.69 -12.32 3.67
C PHE A 100 -14.91 -13.09 4.18
N ASP A 101 -15.31 -12.84 5.42
CA ASP A 101 -16.47 -13.51 6.00
C ASP A 101 -17.77 -13.05 5.33
N GLU A 102 -18.75 -13.95 5.25
CA GLU A 102 -20.05 -13.62 4.72
C GLU A 102 -20.70 -12.49 5.54
N GLY A 103 -21.35 -11.56 4.85
CA GLY A 103 -22.03 -10.45 5.49
C GLY A 103 -21.13 -9.28 5.89
N VAL A 104 -19.85 -9.32 5.54
CA VAL A 104 -18.97 -8.16 5.78
C VAL A 104 -19.38 -7.03 4.85
N ALA A 105 -19.71 -5.88 5.44
CA ALA A 105 -20.27 -4.74 4.72
C ALA A 105 -19.33 -4.15 3.66
N LEU A 106 -18.04 -4.41 3.75
CA LEU A 106 -17.03 -3.85 2.84
C LEU A 106 -16.78 -4.70 1.60
N GLY A 107 -17.54 -5.80 1.42
CA GLY A 107 -17.50 -6.55 0.17
C GLY A 107 -16.21 -7.30 -0.12
N GLY A 108 -15.48 -7.74 0.91
CA GLY A 108 -14.21 -8.45 0.69
C GLY A 108 -14.33 -9.67 -0.24
N ARG A 109 -15.48 -10.36 -0.22
CA ARG A 109 -15.70 -11.55 -1.04
C ARG A 109 -15.99 -11.24 -2.51
N THR A 110 -16.40 -10.04 -2.84
CA THR A 110 -16.71 -9.60 -4.21
C THR A 110 -15.62 -8.70 -4.79
N ALA A 111 -14.60 -8.42 -4.02
CA ALA A 111 -13.50 -7.55 -4.38
C ALA A 111 -12.41 -8.28 -5.17
N GLU A 112 -11.43 -7.51 -5.63
CA GLU A 112 -10.24 -8.04 -6.28
C GLU A 112 -8.99 -7.57 -5.54
N PHE A 113 -7.97 -8.42 -5.50
CA PHE A 113 -6.68 -8.08 -4.93
C PHE A 113 -5.86 -7.23 -5.89
N ILE A 114 -5.20 -6.23 -5.31
CA ILE A 114 -4.21 -5.40 -5.99
C ILE A 114 -2.93 -5.44 -5.18
N LEU A 115 -1.82 -5.68 -5.86
CA LEU A 115 -0.49 -5.61 -5.28
C LEU A 115 0.16 -4.31 -5.74
N LEU A 116 0.62 -3.50 -4.81
CA LEU A 116 1.34 -2.27 -5.10
C LEU A 116 2.83 -2.54 -4.91
N LYS A 117 3.59 -2.43 -5.98
CA LYS A 117 5.04 -2.69 -5.97
C LYS A 117 5.79 -1.37 -5.91
N PRO A 118 6.39 -1.02 -4.76
CA PRO A 118 7.15 0.22 -4.65
C PRO A 118 8.33 0.25 -5.61
N THR A 119 8.48 1.38 -6.28
CA THR A 119 9.58 1.62 -7.24
C THR A 119 10.55 2.68 -6.75
N ARG A 120 10.08 3.58 -5.88
CA ARG A 120 10.90 4.65 -5.32
C ARG A 120 10.38 5.02 -3.96
N LEU A 121 11.27 5.12 -2.98
CA LEU A 121 10.94 5.50 -1.62
C LEU A 121 11.49 6.88 -1.34
N LYS A 122 10.65 7.75 -0.81
CA LYS A 122 11.00 9.11 -0.44
C LYS A 122 10.51 9.40 0.97
N GLY A 123 11.08 10.42 1.57
CA GLY A 123 10.62 10.88 2.87
C GLY A 123 11.62 11.76 3.55
N TRP A 124 11.41 11.91 4.85
CA TRP A 124 12.28 12.71 5.70
C TRP A 124 12.78 11.85 6.84
N ALA A 125 14.11 11.88 7.06
CA ALA A 125 14.72 11.25 8.22
C ALA A 125 14.93 12.31 9.30
N PHE A 126 14.61 11.97 10.53
CA PHE A 126 14.98 12.81 11.66
C PHE A 126 16.45 12.57 12.00
N LYS A 127 17.13 13.61 12.45
CA LYS A 127 18.48 13.48 12.93
C LYS A 127 18.47 12.51 14.11
N ASP A 128 19.36 11.53 14.06
CA ASP A 128 19.45 10.47 15.07
C ASP A 128 18.23 9.53 15.11
N GLY A 129 17.36 9.58 14.08
CA GLY A 129 16.23 8.69 13.97
C GLY A 129 15.08 8.98 14.91
N ILE A 130 15.12 10.06 15.67
CA ILE A 130 14.10 10.41 16.68
C ILE A 130 13.50 11.76 16.33
N PRO A 131 12.16 11.90 16.31
CA PRO A 131 11.52 13.20 16.16
C PRO A 131 11.96 14.11 17.30
N SER A 132 12.58 15.25 16.96
CA SER A 132 12.95 16.23 17.97
C SER A 132 11.70 16.98 18.44
N SER A 133 11.76 17.56 19.63
CA SER A 133 10.69 18.39 20.15
C SER A 133 10.47 19.63 19.26
N ASP A 134 11.46 19.98 18.47
CA ASP A 134 11.37 21.11 17.53
C ASP A 134 10.66 20.70 16.23
N GLY A 135 10.39 19.42 16.04
CA GLY A 135 9.66 18.93 14.88
C GLY A 135 10.38 19.10 13.55
N ILE A 136 11.69 19.35 13.57
CA ILE A 136 12.43 19.65 12.36
C ILE A 136 12.99 18.37 11.75
N PRO A 137 12.47 17.88 10.62
CA PRO A 137 13.11 16.84 9.85
C PRO A 137 14.39 17.39 9.27
N THR A 138 15.45 16.64 9.35
CA THR A 138 16.76 17.18 9.03
C THR A 138 17.27 16.78 7.67
N VAL A 139 16.82 15.66 7.11
CA VAL A 139 17.35 15.16 5.84
C VAL A 139 16.26 14.52 4.99
N PRO A 140 15.90 15.10 3.86
CA PRO A 140 15.12 14.40 2.87
C PRO A 140 15.94 13.27 2.25
N PHE A 141 15.29 12.19 1.87
CA PHE A 141 15.95 11.10 1.19
C PHE A 141 15.10 10.59 0.03
N GLU A 142 15.78 9.95 -0.93
CA GLU A 142 15.15 9.33 -2.08
C GLU A 142 15.94 8.07 -2.42
N ILE A 143 15.25 6.92 -2.52
CA ILE A 143 15.89 5.63 -2.79
C ILE A 143 15.14 4.97 -3.93
N GLU A 144 15.88 4.59 -4.96
CA GLU A 144 15.35 3.76 -6.04
C GLU A 144 15.27 2.31 -5.57
N LEU A 145 14.10 1.69 -5.75
CA LEU A 145 13.88 0.29 -5.43
C LEU A 145 13.94 -0.50 -6.72
N THR A 146 14.88 -1.43 -6.80
CA THR A 146 15.04 -2.29 -7.97
C THR A 146 14.32 -3.61 -7.75
N GLU A 147 14.09 -4.36 -8.83
CA GLU A 147 13.45 -5.68 -8.76
C GLU A 147 14.21 -6.70 -7.92
N ILE A 148 15.50 -6.44 -7.70
CA ILE A 148 16.39 -7.33 -6.97
C ILE A 148 16.18 -7.24 -5.45
N GLN A 149 15.52 -6.23 -4.99
CA GLN A 149 15.35 -6.00 -3.54
C GLN A 149 14.22 -6.83 -2.91
#